data_7beaf7fc652e4628cfd7bae94c833cfc
#
_entry.id   7beaf7fc652e4628cfd7bae94c833cfc
#
_cell.length_a   1.000
_cell.length_b   1.000
_cell.length_c   1.000
_cell.angle_alpha   90.00
_cell.angle_beta   90.00
_cell.angle_gamma   90.00
#
_symmetry.space_group_name_H-M   'P 1'
#
loop_
_entity.id
_entity.type
_entity.pdbx_description
1 polymer ?
#
loop_
_entity_poly.entity_id
_entity_poly.type
_entity_poly.pdbx_seq_one_letter_code
_entity_poly.pdbx_strand_id
1 'polypeptide(L)'
;MTEVKKEVSKKTETKKKSFQIPELIDFLQAGSHFGHKKSAWNPRMEKYIYDVRNGTHIIDLVKTRELLEDALGVLSDSSERGNILIVGTKGQAASLIKKVAEESGMFYINKRWM
;
A
#
# COMPACT_ATOMS: atom_id res chain seq x y z
N MET A 1 -20.85 20.14 9.23
CA MET A 1 -20.35 18.81 8.84
C MET A 1 -20.36 18.56 7.35
N THR A 2 -21.31 19.07 6.59
CA THR A 2 -21.36 18.93 5.13
C THR A 2 -20.28 19.74 4.39
N GLU A 3 -19.83 20.87 4.92
CA GLU A 3 -18.75 21.69 4.32
C GLU A 3 -17.37 21.04 4.46
N VAL A 4 -17.07 20.40 5.58
CA VAL A 4 -15.81 19.68 5.81
C VAL A 4 -15.69 18.46 4.88
N LYS A 5 -16.79 17.75 4.64
CA LYS A 5 -16.84 16.64 3.67
C LYS A 5 -16.66 17.12 2.24
N LYS A 6 -17.20 18.28 1.89
CA LYS A 6 -17.00 18.89 0.56
C LYS A 6 -15.57 19.39 0.34
N GLU A 7 -14.94 19.95 1.37
CA GLU A 7 -13.53 20.36 1.29
C GLU A 7 -12.57 19.18 1.19
N VAL A 8 -12.83 18.09 1.94
CA VAL A 8 -12.07 16.85 1.85
C VAL A 8 -12.25 16.20 0.48
N SER A 9 -13.47 16.19 -0.06
CA SER A 9 -13.74 15.72 -1.42
C SER A 9 -13.07 16.58 -2.49
N LYS A 10 -13.10 17.90 -2.34
CA LYS A 10 -12.43 18.81 -3.29
C LYS A 10 -10.90 18.72 -3.22
N LYS A 11 -10.32 18.51 -2.04
CA LYS A 11 -8.87 18.27 -1.90
C LYS A 11 -8.44 16.93 -2.50
N THR A 12 -9.29 15.94 -2.46
CA THR A 12 -9.03 14.63 -3.11
C THR A 12 -9.19 14.72 -4.63
N GLU A 13 -10.13 15.50 -5.11
CA GLU A 13 -10.37 15.65 -6.56
C GLU A 13 -9.27 16.44 -7.28
N THR A 14 -8.69 17.44 -6.63
CA THR A 14 -7.61 18.27 -7.22
C THR A 14 -6.24 17.56 -7.29
N LYS A 15 -6.08 16.41 -6.63
CA LYS A 15 -4.82 15.66 -6.57
C LYS A 15 -4.88 14.28 -7.22
N LYS A 16 -5.87 14.00 -8.05
CA LYS A 16 -5.89 12.76 -8.83
C LYS A 16 -4.85 12.80 -9.95
N LYS A 17 -3.58 12.68 -9.56
CA LYS A 17 -2.57 12.21 -10.50
C LYS A 17 -2.96 10.80 -10.90
N SER A 18 -3.08 10.53 -12.19
CA SER A 18 -3.41 9.20 -12.69
C SER A 18 -2.21 8.27 -12.48
N PHE A 19 -2.27 7.44 -11.45
CA PHE A 19 -1.29 6.39 -11.23
C PHE A 19 -1.71 5.12 -11.96
N GLN A 20 -0.75 4.37 -12.46
CA GLN A 20 -0.99 3.03 -12.97
C GLN A 20 -1.15 2.08 -11.78
N ILE A 21 -2.39 1.80 -11.41
CA ILE A 21 -2.71 0.88 -10.33
C ILE A 21 -3.05 -0.48 -10.94
N PRO A 22 -2.46 -1.59 -10.44
CA PRO A 22 -2.81 -2.93 -10.90
C PRO A 22 -4.29 -3.23 -10.74
N GLU A 23 -4.84 -4.04 -11.61
CA GLU A 23 -6.22 -4.52 -11.49
C GLU A 23 -6.33 -5.58 -10.39
N LEU A 24 -7.57 -5.86 -9.94
CA LEU A 24 -7.82 -6.84 -8.89
C LEU A 24 -7.26 -8.22 -9.21
N ILE A 25 -7.33 -8.62 -10.49
CA ILE A 25 -6.80 -9.91 -10.93
C ILE A 25 -5.27 -9.99 -10.78
N ASP A 26 -4.57 -8.89 -10.99
CA ASP A 26 -3.12 -8.83 -10.82
C ASP A 26 -2.72 -9.03 -9.35
N PHE A 27 -3.48 -8.45 -8.42
CA PHE A 27 -3.29 -8.68 -6.98
C PHE A 27 -3.54 -10.13 -6.59
N LEU A 28 -4.58 -10.76 -7.17
CA LEU A 28 -4.89 -12.17 -6.93
C LEU A 28 -3.76 -13.09 -7.42
N GLN A 29 -3.26 -12.86 -8.63
CA GLN A 29 -2.17 -13.65 -9.21
C GLN A 29 -0.86 -13.50 -8.43
N ALA A 30 -0.60 -12.32 -7.89
CA ALA A 30 0.58 -12.06 -7.05
C ALA A 30 0.45 -12.63 -5.62
N GLY A 31 -0.73 -13.10 -5.23
CA GLY A 31 -0.97 -13.60 -3.88
C GLY A 31 -1.12 -12.52 -2.82
N SER A 32 -1.42 -11.28 -3.22
CA SER A 32 -1.55 -10.14 -2.29
C SER A 32 -2.77 -10.23 -1.37
N HIS A 33 -3.70 -11.14 -1.65
CA HIS A 33 -4.90 -11.40 -0.85
C HIS A 33 -4.64 -12.32 0.35
N PHE A 34 -3.51 -13.01 0.41
CA PHE A 34 -3.19 -13.88 1.54
C PHE A 34 -2.75 -13.09 2.76
N GLY A 35 -3.50 -13.22 3.84
CA GLY A 35 -3.17 -12.66 5.14
C GLY A 35 -2.61 -13.70 6.10
N HIS A 36 -2.67 -13.39 7.39
CA HIS A 36 -2.24 -14.32 8.43
C HIS A 36 -3.21 -15.49 8.61
N LYS A 37 -2.71 -16.56 9.20
CA LYS A 37 -3.57 -17.66 9.65
C LYS A 37 -4.57 -17.16 10.69
N LYS A 38 -5.74 -17.77 10.74
CA LYS A 38 -6.81 -17.45 11.69
C LYS A 38 -6.33 -17.39 13.15
N SER A 39 -5.35 -18.21 13.52
CA SER A 39 -4.78 -18.24 14.87
C SER A 39 -3.78 -17.11 15.17
N ALA A 40 -3.26 -16.43 14.17
CA ALA A 40 -2.16 -15.47 14.29
C ALA A 40 -2.52 -14.05 13.85
N TRP A 41 -3.79 -13.76 13.62
CA TRP A 41 -4.22 -12.44 13.14
C TRP A 41 -4.43 -11.44 14.28
N ASN A 42 -4.38 -10.16 13.92
CA ASN A 42 -4.75 -9.09 14.84
C ASN A 42 -6.21 -8.67 14.59
N PRO A 43 -7.08 -8.69 15.61
CA PRO A 43 -8.50 -8.31 15.46
C PRO A 43 -8.71 -6.88 14.92
N ARG A 44 -7.76 -5.98 15.08
CA ARG A 44 -7.82 -4.62 14.52
C ARG A 44 -7.85 -4.61 12.99
N MET A 45 -7.43 -5.70 12.35
CA MET A 45 -7.45 -5.86 10.90
C MET A 45 -8.81 -6.31 10.35
N GLU A 46 -9.79 -6.58 11.20
CA GLU A 46 -11.11 -7.09 10.80
C GLU A 46 -11.76 -6.30 9.66
N LYS A 47 -11.68 -4.99 9.71
CA LYS A 47 -12.25 -4.11 8.68
C LYS A 47 -11.62 -4.25 7.30
N TYR A 48 -10.44 -4.86 7.20
CA TYR A 48 -9.71 -5.09 5.95
C TYR A 48 -9.78 -6.54 5.48
N ILE A 49 -10.37 -7.42 6.27
CA ILE A 49 -10.49 -8.83 5.97
C ILE A 49 -11.82 -9.09 5.25
N TYR A 50 -11.74 -9.76 4.10
CA TYR A 50 -12.91 -10.14 3.33
C TYR A 50 -13.55 -11.42 3.86
N ASP A 51 -12.76 -12.48 4.04
CA ASP A 51 -13.24 -13.80 4.44
C ASP A 51 -12.10 -14.63 5.05
N VAL A 52 -12.44 -15.82 5.52
CA VAL A 52 -11.48 -16.83 5.99
C VAL A 52 -11.65 -18.07 5.13
N ARG A 53 -10.57 -18.52 4.49
CA ARG A 53 -10.56 -19.73 3.67
C ARG A 53 -9.37 -20.60 4.03
N ASN A 54 -9.62 -21.89 4.26
CA ASN A 54 -8.59 -22.85 4.63
C ASN A 54 -7.77 -22.42 5.87
N GLY A 55 -8.43 -21.77 6.84
CA GLY A 55 -7.79 -21.27 8.05
C GLY A 55 -6.92 -20.04 7.86
N THR A 56 -6.94 -19.42 6.68
CA THR A 56 -6.19 -18.20 6.36
C THR A 56 -7.14 -17.05 6.06
N HIS A 57 -6.86 -15.88 6.63
CA HIS A 57 -7.60 -14.67 6.32
C HIS A 57 -7.33 -14.20 4.89
N ILE A 58 -8.37 -13.80 4.21
CA ILE A 58 -8.29 -13.23 2.86
C ILE A 58 -8.50 -11.72 2.97
N ILE A 59 -7.53 -10.94 2.52
CA ILE A 59 -7.58 -9.49 2.53
C ILE A 59 -8.51 -9.00 1.42
N ASP A 60 -9.33 -7.99 1.72
CA ASP A 60 -10.21 -7.35 0.74
C ASP A 60 -9.38 -6.52 -0.24
N LEU A 61 -9.27 -7.00 -1.47
CA LEU A 61 -8.48 -6.34 -2.52
C LEU A 61 -9.10 -5.06 -3.05
N VAL A 62 -10.41 -4.89 -2.94
CA VAL A 62 -11.07 -3.63 -3.31
C VAL A 62 -10.60 -2.52 -2.40
N LYS A 63 -10.59 -2.77 -1.10
CA LYS A 63 -10.04 -1.83 -0.11
C LYS A 63 -8.54 -1.60 -0.28
N THR A 64 -7.79 -2.66 -0.59
CA THR A 64 -6.35 -2.57 -0.88
C THR A 64 -6.10 -1.61 -2.04
N ARG A 65 -6.85 -1.73 -3.11
CA ARG A 65 -6.70 -0.85 -4.28
C ARG A 65 -7.01 0.60 -3.97
N GLU A 66 -8.10 0.86 -3.25
CA GLU A 66 -8.48 2.21 -2.82
C GLU A 66 -7.42 2.85 -1.92
N LEU A 67 -6.95 2.11 -0.93
CA LEU A 67 -5.90 2.59 -0.01
C LEU A 67 -4.55 2.76 -0.71
N LEU A 68 -4.23 1.95 -1.69
CA LEU A 68 -3.03 2.10 -2.50
C LEU A 68 -3.07 3.40 -3.31
N GLU A 69 -4.21 3.75 -3.89
CA GLU A 69 -4.39 5.00 -4.61
C GLU A 69 -4.14 6.20 -3.69
N ASP A 70 -4.71 6.19 -2.48
CA ASP A 70 -4.49 7.23 -1.47
C ASP A 70 -3.01 7.31 -1.05
N ALA A 71 -2.38 6.16 -0.82
CA ALA A 71 -0.98 6.08 -0.44
C ALA A 71 -0.04 6.61 -1.52
N LEU A 72 -0.32 6.32 -2.78
CA LEU A 72 0.46 6.84 -3.90
C LEU A 72 0.34 8.37 -4.02
N GLY A 73 -0.85 8.92 -3.76
CA GLY A 73 -1.04 10.37 -3.69
C GLY A 73 -0.18 11.03 -2.62
N VAL A 74 -0.17 10.48 -1.42
CA VAL A 74 0.67 10.96 -0.30
C VAL A 74 2.15 10.82 -0.63
N LEU A 75 2.56 9.70 -1.20
CA LEU A 75 3.94 9.45 -1.58
C LEU A 75 4.43 10.44 -2.64
N SER A 76 3.62 10.72 -3.65
CA SER A 76 3.93 11.70 -4.70
C SER A 76 4.11 13.11 -4.13
N ASP A 77 3.22 13.54 -3.25
CA ASP A 77 3.33 14.84 -2.58
C ASP A 77 4.58 14.93 -1.71
N SER A 78 4.90 13.87 -1.00
CA SER A 78 6.09 13.82 -0.14
C SER A 78 7.39 13.86 -0.95
N SER A 79 7.41 13.23 -2.13
CA SER A 79 8.58 13.25 -3.02
C SER A 79 8.89 14.65 -3.57
N GLU A 80 7.88 15.47 -3.76
CA GLU A 80 8.05 16.87 -4.18
C GLU A 80 8.59 17.76 -3.05
N ARG A 81 8.36 17.40 -1.79
CA ARG A 81 8.74 18.17 -0.61
C ARG A 81 10.10 17.82 -0.04
N GLY A 82 10.57 16.61 -0.26
CA GLY A 82 11.81 16.14 0.34
C GLY A 82 12.18 14.72 -0.06
N ASN A 83 13.05 14.13 0.72
CA ASN A 83 13.56 12.79 0.47
C ASN A 83 12.65 11.71 1.08
N ILE A 84 12.63 10.57 0.43
CA ILE A 84 11.89 9.40 0.90
C ILE A 84 12.89 8.30 1.22
N LEU A 85 12.73 7.68 2.38
CA LEU A 85 13.46 6.48 2.78
C LEU A 85 12.58 5.26 2.54
N ILE A 86 13.01 4.40 1.64
CA ILE A 86 12.30 3.16 1.32
C ILE A 86 12.87 2.02 2.16
N VAL A 87 12.04 1.36 2.93
CA VAL A 87 12.45 0.26 3.81
C VAL A 87 11.83 -1.05 3.33
N GLY A 88 12.66 -2.02 3.02
CA GLY A 88 12.21 -3.34 2.59
C GLY A 88 13.25 -4.38 2.96
N THR A 89 13.17 -4.87 4.19
CA THR A 89 14.13 -5.82 4.75
C THR A 89 13.78 -7.28 4.52
N LYS A 90 12.57 -7.55 4.03
CA LYS A 90 12.15 -8.91 3.69
C LYS A 90 12.91 -9.41 2.45
N GLY A 91 13.38 -10.66 2.50
CA GLY A 91 14.23 -11.22 1.45
C GLY A 91 13.65 -11.13 0.04
N GLN A 92 12.34 -11.30 -0.09
CA GLN A 92 11.66 -11.21 -1.39
C GLN A 92 11.63 -9.79 -1.98
N ALA A 93 11.68 -8.77 -1.14
CA ALA A 93 11.57 -7.38 -1.53
C ALA A 93 12.93 -6.66 -1.63
N ALA A 94 13.97 -7.20 -1.04
CA ALA A 94 15.25 -6.50 -0.84
C ALA A 94 15.89 -5.99 -2.15
N SER A 95 15.98 -6.84 -3.19
CA SER A 95 16.55 -6.45 -4.47
C SER A 95 15.67 -5.45 -5.23
N LEU A 96 14.36 -5.61 -5.15
CA LEU A 96 13.39 -4.72 -5.78
C LEU A 96 13.44 -3.32 -5.14
N ILE A 97 13.52 -3.23 -3.83
CA ILE A 97 13.65 -1.98 -3.09
C ILE A 97 14.91 -1.22 -3.50
N LYS A 98 16.05 -1.92 -3.59
CA LYS A 98 17.30 -1.34 -4.05
C LYS A 98 17.18 -0.76 -5.46
N LYS A 99 16.64 -1.54 -6.39
CA LYS A 99 16.45 -1.14 -7.78
C LYS A 99 15.57 0.11 -7.91
N VAL A 100 14.41 0.11 -7.25
CA VAL A 100 13.46 1.22 -7.29
C VAL A 100 14.06 2.49 -6.67
N ALA A 101 14.77 2.37 -5.55
CA ALA A 101 15.40 3.50 -4.90
C ALA A 101 16.52 4.11 -5.74
N GLU A 102 17.36 3.29 -6.37
CA GLU A 102 18.42 3.76 -7.27
C GLU A 102 17.85 4.46 -8.52
N GLU A 103 16.81 3.92 -9.12
CA GLU A 103 16.15 4.53 -10.28
C GLU A 103 15.49 5.87 -9.96
N SER A 104 14.93 6.02 -8.76
CA SER A 104 14.24 7.23 -8.32
C SER A 104 15.14 8.24 -7.62
N GLY A 105 16.39 7.88 -7.32
CA GLY A 105 17.31 8.72 -6.57
C GLY A 105 16.97 8.87 -5.08
N MET A 106 16.18 7.97 -4.54
CA MET A 106 15.78 7.97 -3.12
C MET A 106 16.68 7.06 -2.28
N PHE A 107 16.58 7.20 -0.97
CA PHE A 107 17.32 6.37 -0.02
C PHE A 107 16.61 5.05 0.26
N TYR A 108 17.36 4.02 0.63
CA TYR A 108 16.78 2.73 0.96
C TYR A 108 17.51 2.00 2.09
N ILE A 109 16.79 1.16 2.78
CA ILE A 109 17.30 0.17 3.72
C ILE A 109 16.71 -1.18 3.33
N ASN A 110 17.56 -2.12 2.92
CA ASN A 110 17.09 -3.42 2.40
C ASN A 110 17.80 -4.63 3.02
N LYS A 111 18.64 -4.43 4.03
CA LYS A 111 19.34 -5.54 4.69
C LYS A 111 18.78 -5.77 6.09
N ARG A 112 19.13 -4.91 6.99
CA ARG A 112 18.78 -5.02 8.40
C ARG A 112 18.29 -3.68 8.90
N TRP A 113 17.22 -3.69 9.68
CA TRP A 113 16.78 -2.49 10.38
C TRP A 113 17.84 -2.03 11.37
N MET A 114 18.04 -0.75 11.42
CA MET A 114 19.04 -0.12 12.30
C MET A 114 18.76 -0.37 13.78
#